data_49039927e58f108bf65a275f7ef472a1
#
_entry.id   49039927e58f108bf65a275f7ef472a1
#
_cell.length_a   1.000
_cell.length_b   1.000
_cell.length_c   1.000
_cell.angle_alpha   90.00
_cell.angle_beta   90.00
_cell.angle_gamma   90.00
#
_symmetry.space_group_name_H-M   'P 1'
#
loop_
_entity.id
_entity.type
_entity.pdbx_description
1 polymer ?
#
loop_
_entity_poly.entity_id
_entity_poly.type
_entity_poly.pdbx_seq_one_letter_code
_entity_poly.pdbx_strand_id
1 'polypeptide(L)'
;MASRRDHKTGDHWIGEIRNVKTYAVKASEIERSWFVVDAAGQTLGRLATRVATLLEGKHKPIYTPHLDTGDHVVVVNAGKIRVTGDKLRQKSYFRHSNYPGGLREESLGDLMARKPELVIERAVKGMLPQNRLGRAMIKKLKVYRGAEHPHQAQQPTAMNLANEESR
;
A
#
# COMPACT_ATOMS: atom_id res chain seq x y z
N MET A 1 -29.71 55.51 48.60
CA MET A 1 -28.51 55.48 47.75
C MET A 1 -28.27 54.03 47.32
N ALA A 2 -28.61 53.68 46.07
CA ALA A 2 -28.55 52.33 45.54
C ALA A 2 -27.27 52.19 44.75
N SER A 3 -26.42 51.28 45.18
CA SER A 3 -25.17 50.86 44.48
C SER A 3 -25.50 50.01 43.30
N ARG A 4 -25.18 50.47 42.08
CA ARG A 4 -25.24 49.71 40.83
C ARG A 4 -24.11 48.68 40.84
N ARG A 5 -24.46 47.41 40.80
CA ARG A 5 -23.53 46.30 40.52
C ARG A 5 -23.38 46.22 39.02
N ASP A 6 -22.20 46.57 38.52
CA ASP A 6 -21.81 46.36 37.13
C ASP A 6 -21.62 44.88 36.89
N HIS A 7 -22.52 44.28 36.11
CA HIS A 7 -22.34 42.92 35.53
C HIS A 7 -21.32 43.04 34.38
N LYS A 8 -20.06 42.79 34.68
CA LYS A 8 -19.11 42.41 33.65
C LYS A 8 -19.44 41.00 33.18
N THR A 9 -20.25 40.89 32.13
CA THR A 9 -20.39 39.67 31.32
C THR A 9 -19.07 39.42 30.62
N GLY A 10 -18.46 38.32 30.99
CA GLY A 10 -17.15 37.91 30.46
C GLY A 10 -17.22 37.42 29.01
N ASP A 11 -16.82 38.26 28.09
CA ASP A 11 -16.49 37.92 26.72
C ASP A 11 -15.02 37.44 26.64
N HIS A 12 -14.74 36.30 27.28
CA HIS A 12 -13.37 35.77 27.30
C HIS A 12 -13.21 34.45 26.53
N TRP A 13 -14.13 34.15 25.59
CA TRP A 13 -14.06 32.91 24.79
C TRP A 13 -13.95 33.14 23.29
N ILE A 14 -13.73 34.35 22.81
CA ILE A 14 -13.32 34.59 21.43
C ILE A 14 -11.78 34.65 21.42
N GLY A 15 -11.14 33.54 21.81
CA GLY A 15 -9.73 33.35 21.57
C GLY A 15 -9.48 33.50 20.06
N GLU A 16 -8.49 34.32 19.69
CA GLU A 16 -8.01 34.53 18.34
C GLU A 16 -8.15 33.24 17.53
N ILE A 17 -9.05 33.24 16.57
CA ILE A 17 -9.05 32.22 15.49
C ILE A 17 -7.78 32.54 14.69
N ARG A 18 -6.65 32.04 15.18
CA ARG A 18 -5.42 32.04 14.42
C ARG A 18 -5.79 31.35 13.10
N ASN A 19 -5.60 32.03 12.02
CA ASN A 19 -5.82 31.54 10.67
C ASN A 19 -4.83 30.39 10.43
N VAL A 20 -5.14 29.20 11.00
CA VAL A 20 -4.30 28.00 10.89
C VAL A 20 -4.42 27.51 9.45
N LYS A 21 -3.44 27.88 8.64
CA LYS A 21 -3.35 27.35 7.28
C LYS A 21 -3.24 25.82 7.36
N THR A 22 -4.16 25.13 6.71
CA THR A 22 -4.09 23.68 6.57
C THR A 22 -2.77 23.32 5.90
N TYR A 23 -2.01 22.41 6.52
CA TYR A 23 -0.75 21.94 5.94
C TYR A 23 -1.03 21.18 4.65
N ALA A 24 -0.44 21.59 3.55
CA ALA A 24 -0.47 20.90 2.27
C ALA A 24 0.95 20.42 1.93
N VAL A 25 1.11 19.11 1.80
CA VAL A 25 2.40 18.47 1.46
C VAL A 25 2.84 18.91 0.07
N LYS A 26 4.11 19.31 -0.09
CA LYS A 26 4.72 19.55 -1.39
C LYS A 26 5.44 18.31 -1.89
N ALA A 27 5.49 18.12 -3.20
CA ALA A 27 6.17 16.98 -3.81
C ALA A 27 7.68 16.88 -3.45
N SER A 28 8.32 18.04 -3.18
CA SER A 28 9.71 18.10 -2.72
C SER A 28 9.97 17.65 -1.30
N GLU A 29 8.92 17.57 -0.47
CA GLU A 29 9.01 17.16 0.95
C GLU A 29 8.80 15.65 1.13
N ILE A 30 8.50 14.93 0.04
CA ILE A 30 8.20 13.51 0.09
C ILE A 30 9.51 12.71 0.08
N GLU A 31 9.84 12.14 1.23
CA GLU A 31 10.91 11.16 1.36
C GLU A 31 10.39 9.75 1.10
N ARG A 32 11.13 8.96 0.30
CA ARG A 32 10.78 7.58 -0.05
C ARG A 32 11.82 6.63 0.47
N SER A 33 11.38 5.67 1.27
CA SER A 33 12.22 4.62 1.83
C SER A 33 12.10 3.32 1.00
N TRP A 34 13.04 2.42 1.19
CA TRP A 34 13.02 1.09 0.61
C TRP A 34 12.78 0.04 1.69
N PHE A 35 11.83 -0.86 1.47
CA PHE A 35 11.50 -1.94 2.38
C PHE A 35 11.64 -3.29 1.69
N VAL A 36 12.19 -4.28 2.42
CA VAL A 36 12.16 -5.68 2.02
C VAL A 36 11.16 -6.43 2.89
N VAL A 37 10.33 -7.21 2.24
CA VAL A 37 9.29 -8.03 2.87
C VAL A 37 9.47 -9.48 2.44
N ASP A 38 9.55 -10.40 3.40
CA ASP A 38 9.57 -11.83 3.13
C ASP A 38 8.14 -12.38 3.00
N ALA A 39 7.83 -12.98 1.86
CA ALA A 39 6.54 -13.61 1.58
C ALA A 39 6.44 -15.05 2.08
N ALA A 40 7.53 -15.67 2.55
CA ALA A 40 7.54 -17.06 2.96
C ALA A 40 6.53 -17.35 4.08
N GLY A 41 5.61 -18.29 3.83
CA GLY A 41 4.57 -18.70 4.78
C GLY A 41 3.45 -17.69 5.02
N GLN A 42 3.53 -16.47 4.47
CA GLN A 42 2.49 -15.46 4.61
C GLN A 42 1.29 -15.74 3.69
N THR A 43 0.10 -15.30 4.11
CA THR A 43 -1.10 -15.41 3.27
C THR A 43 -1.11 -14.31 2.21
N LEU A 44 -1.37 -14.67 0.95
CA LEU A 44 -1.36 -13.76 -0.20
C LEU A 44 -2.18 -12.48 0.05
N GLY A 45 -3.41 -12.61 0.57
CA GLY A 45 -4.30 -11.45 0.77
C GLY A 45 -3.76 -10.48 1.82
N ARG A 46 -3.30 -10.98 2.97
CA ARG A 46 -2.75 -10.15 4.05
C ARG A 46 -1.46 -9.47 3.62
N LEU A 47 -0.53 -10.21 2.99
CA LEU A 47 0.67 -9.62 2.41
C LEU A 47 0.32 -8.50 1.42
N ALA A 48 -0.59 -8.75 0.47
CA ALA A 48 -0.97 -7.78 -0.55
C ALA A 48 -1.57 -6.50 0.06
N THR A 49 -2.41 -6.62 1.09
CA THR A 49 -2.99 -5.46 1.79
C THR A 49 -1.91 -4.60 2.45
N ARG A 50 -0.96 -5.21 3.16
CA ARG A 50 0.14 -4.49 3.81
C ARG A 50 1.05 -3.81 2.80
N VAL A 51 1.44 -4.53 1.75
CA VAL A 51 2.24 -3.98 0.64
C VAL A 51 1.51 -2.82 -0.04
N ALA A 52 0.20 -2.92 -0.29
CA ALA A 52 -0.57 -1.84 -0.87
C ALA A 52 -0.59 -0.59 0.03
N THR A 53 -0.74 -0.75 1.35
CA THR A 53 -0.68 0.34 2.33
C THR A 53 0.66 1.09 2.28
N LEU A 54 1.79 0.36 2.16
CA LEU A 54 3.14 0.95 2.04
C LEU A 54 3.32 1.69 0.71
N LEU A 55 2.88 1.09 -0.40
CA LEU A 55 2.98 1.68 -1.74
C LEU A 55 2.14 2.95 -1.90
N GLU A 56 0.98 3.02 -1.23
CA GLU A 56 0.11 4.19 -1.20
C GLU A 56 0.64 5.27 -0.25
N GLY A 57 1.37 4.86 0.80
CA GLY A 57 1.89 5.76 1.82
C GLY A 57 0.91 6.04 2.96
N LYS A 58 -0.15 5.23 3.11
CA LYS A 58 -1.15 5.39 4.19
C LYS A 58 -0.59 5.27 5.61
N HIS A 59 0.58 4.67 5.76
CA HIS A 59 1.29 4.58 7.05
C HIS A 59 1.95 5.90 7.46
N LYS A 60 2.10 6.86 6.53
CA LYS A 60 2.75 8.15 6.78
C LYS A 60 1.73 9.21 7.21
N PRO A 61 2.04 10.09 8.20
CA PRO A 61 1.16 11.18 8.60
C PRO A 61 0.95 12.22 7.48
N ILE A 62 1.90 12.31 6.53
CA ILE A 62 1.85 13.21 5.38
C ILE A 62 1.03 12.67 4.20
N TYR A 63 0.31 11.55 4.40
CA TYR A 63 -0.50 10.95 3.34
C TYR A 63 -1.51 11.92 2.76
N THR A 64 -1.52 12.05 1.44
CA THR A 64 -2.51 12.83 0.67
C THR A 64 -2.94 12.06 -0.58
N PRO A 65 -4.25 12.02 -0.91
CA PRO A 65 -4.76 11.21 -2.04
C PRO A 65 -4.28 11.67 -3.42
N HIS A 66 -3.87 12.94 -3.57
CA HIS A 66 -3.48 13.53 -4.85
C HIS A 66 -1.98 13.43 -5.15
N LEU A 67 -1.16 13.05 -4.16
CA LEU A 67 0.29 12.87 -4.31
C LEU A 67 0.69 11.42 -4.02
N ASP A 68 1.73 10.97 -4.71
CA ASP A 68 2.35 9.67 -4.45
C ASP A 68 3.38 9.79 -3.31
N THR A 69 2.91 9.56 -2.07
CA THR A 69 3.73 9.64 -0.84
C THR A 69 4.34 8.28 -0.45
N GLY A 70 4.00 7.21 -1.15
CA GLY A 70 4.38 5.84 -0.81
C GLY A 70 5.84 5.50 -1.08
N ASP A 71 6.25 4.39 -0.48
CA ASP A 71 7.62 3.87 -0.47
C ASP A 71 7.86 2.80 -1.53
N HIS A 72 9.12 2.42 -1.71
CA HIS A 72 9.51 1.29 -2.55
C HIS A 72 9.45 -0.01 -1.75
N VAL A 73 8.85 -1.04 -2.32
CA VAL A 73 8.73 -2.35 -1.65
C VAL A 73 9.32 -3.44 -2.52
N VAL A 74 10.21 -4.21 -1.92
CA VAL A 74 10.82 -5.41 -2.51
C VAL A 74 10.23 -6.62 -1.79
N VAL A 75 9.54 -7.50 -2.50
CA VAL A 75 9.01 -8.75 -1.96
C VAL A 75 9.89 -9.90 -2.40
N VAL A 76 10.39 -10.68 -1.45
CA VAL A 76 11.22 -11.86 -1.70
C VAL A 76 10.46 -13.14 -1.36
N ASN A 77 10.97 -14.29 -1.83
CA ASN A 77 10.38 -15.61 -1.61
C ASN A 77 8.92 -15.75 -2.12
N ALA A 78 8.57 -15.10 -3.22
CA ALA A 78 7.22 -15.16 -3.78
C ALA A 78 6.73 -16.59 -4.08
N GLY A 79 7.65 -17.53 -4.36
CA GLY A 79 7.31 -18.93 -4.59
C GLY A 79 6.82 -19.68 -3.35
N LYS A 80 7.05 -19.15 -2.14
CA LYS A 80 6.69 -19.79 -0.87
C LYS A 80 5.45 -19.15 -0.22
N ILE A 81 4.73 -18.32 -0.95
CA ILE A 81 3.51 -17.67 -0.46
C ILE A 81 2.38 -18.68 -0.27
N ARG A 82 1.57 -18.47 0.77
CA ARG A 82 0.44 -19.33 1.09
C ARG A 82 -0.87 -18.74 0.57
N VAL A 83 -1.69 -19.60 -0.03
CA VAL A 83 -3.06 -19.28 -0.43
C VAL A 83 -4.03 -20.09 0.42
N THR A 84 -5.09 -19.47 0.93
CA THR A 84 -6.09 -20.13 1.81
C THR A 84 -7.29 -20.65 1.02
N GLY A 85 -7.89 -21.74 1.49
CA GLY A 85 -9.05 -22.37 0.86
C GLY A 85 -8.71 -23.02 -0.48
N ASP A 86 -9.71 -23.29 -1.30
CA ASP A 86 -9.55 -23.97 -2.61
C ASP A 86 -9.31 -22.97 -3.77
N LYS A 87 -8.75 -21.80 -3.48
CA LYS A 87 -8.49 -20.75 -4.47
C LYS A 87 -7.49 -21.18 -5.54
N LEU A 88 -6.60 -22.13 -5.25
CA LEU A 88 -5.66 -22.66 -6.24
C LEU A 88 -6.36 -23.26 -7.45
N ARG A 89 -7.54 -23.90 -7.25
CA ARG A 89 -8.35 -24.51 -8.29
C ARG A 89 -9.44 -23.60 -8.81
N GLN A 90 -10.14 -22.90 -7.89
CA GLN A 90 -11.33 -22.12 -8.23
C GLN A 90 -11.04 -20.74 -8.80
N LYS A 91 -9.87 -20.13 -8.45
CA LYS A 91 -9.58 -18.78 -8.93
C LYS A 91 -8.90 -18.83 -10.28
N SER A 92 -9.55 -18.21 -11.27
CA SER A 92 -9.03 -18.08 -12.62
C SER A 92 -8.66 -16.64 -12.96
N TYR A 93 -7.66 -16.49 -13.80
CA TYR A 93 -7.26 -15.22 -14.40
C TYR A 93 -7.58 -15.25 -15.89
N PHE A 94 -8.28 -14.23 -16.34
CA PHE A 94 -8.69 -14.08 -17.72
C PHE A 94 -7.82 -13.07 -18.45
N ARG A 95 -7.49 -13.37 -19.70
CA ARG A 95 -6.83 -12.46 -20.61
C ARG A 95 -7.48 -12.58 -21.98
N HIS A 96 -7.78 -11.44 -22.61
CA HIS A 96 -8.37 -11.39 -23.94
C HIS A 96 -7.40 -10.70 -24.92
N SER A 97 -7.24 -11.23 -26.12
CA SER A 97 -6.37 -10.70 -27.18
C SER A 97 -7.03 -9.65 -28.07
N ASN A 98 -8.32 -9.34 -27.86
CA ASN A 98 -9.20 -8.49 -28.65
C ASN A 98 -9.59 -9.08 -30.04
N TYR A 99 -9.29 -10.36 -30.31
CA TYR A 99 -9.77 -11.08 -31.49
C TYR A 99 -10.89 -12.06 -31.09
N PRO A 100 -11.81 -12.39 -32.02
CA PRO A 100 -12.82 -13.42 -31.78
C PRO A 100 -12.17 -14.72 -31.30
N GLY A 101 -12.71 -15.34 -30.23
CA GLY A 101 -12.14 -16.54 -29.61
C GLY A 101 -10.84 -16.33 -28.84
N GLY A 102 -10.39 -15.07 -28.64
CA GLY A 102 -9.13 -14.74 -28.01
C GLY A 102 -9.12 -14.75 -26.46
N LEU A 103 -10.17 -15.25 -25.81
CA LEU A 103 -10.23 -15.42 -24.37
C LEU A 103 -9.30 -16.57 -23.94
N ARG A 104 -8.41 -16.27 -23.02
CA ARG A 104 -7.54 -17.26 -22.35
C ARG A 104 -7.80 -17.23 -20.86
N GLU A 105 -7.99 -18.40 -20.30
CA GLU A 105 -8.17 -18.63 -18.88
C GLU A 105 -6.94 -19.41 -18.34
N GLU A 106 -6.47 -19.02 -17.16
CA GLU A 106 -5.37 -19.65 -16.47
C GLU A 106 -5.72 -19.77 -14.98
N SER A 107 -5.61 -20.98 -14.41
CA SER A 107 -5.85 -21.16 -12.98
C SER A 107 -4.80 -20.47 -12.12
N LEU A 108 -5.16 -20.12 -10.89
CA LEU A 108 -4.20 -19.57 -9.91
C LEU A 108 -3.06 -20.55 -9.65
N GLY A 109 -3.35 -21.88 -9.61
CA GLY A 109 -2.35 -22.92 -9.39
C GLY A 109 -1.30 -22.94 -10.49
N ASP A 110 -1.72 -22.93 -11.77
CA ASP A 110 -0.82 -22.93 -12.92
C ASP A 110 0.03 -21.65 -12.98
N LEU A 111 -0.60 -20.50 -12.72
CA LEU A 111 0.11 -19.22 -12.69
C LEU A 111 1.16 -19.19 -11.57
N MET A 112 0.83 -19.74 -10.39
CA MET A 112 1.73 -19.80 -9.24
C MET A 112 2.93 -20.72 -9.46
N ALA A 113 2.74 -21.84 -10.15
CA ALA A 113 3.84 -22.73 -10.54
C ALA A 113 4.79 -22.08 -11.55
N ARG A 114 4.23 -21.35 -12.53
CA ARG A 114 4.98 -20.73 -13.62
C ARG A 114 5.62 -19.42 -13.22
N LYS A 115 4.82 -18.46 -12.70
CA LYS A 115 5.24 -17.09 -12.37
C LYS A 115 4.56 -16.58 -11.09
N PRO A 116 5.04 -16.98 -9.91
CA PRO A 116 4.45 -16.57 -8.63
C PRO A 116 4.53 -15.06 -8.40
N GLU A 117 5.50 -14.36 -9.01
CA GLU A 117 5.65 -12.92 -8.91
C GLU A 117 4.41 -12.19 -9.42
N LEU A 118 3.86 -12.63 -10.56
CA LEU A 118 2.66 -12.04 -11.16
C LEU A 118 1.42 -12.21 -10.29
N VAL A 119 1.35 -13.26 -9.46
CA VAL A 119 0.23 -13.46 -8.55
C VAL A 119 0.19 -12.35 -7.49
N ILE A 120 1.35 -12.04 -6.91
CA ILE A 120 1.48 -10.96 -5.92
C ILE A 120 1.23 -9.60 -6.58
N GLU A 121 1.86 -9.33 -7.72
CA GLU A 121 1.66 -8.06 -8.45
C GLU A 121 0.18 -7.81 -8.79
N ARG A 122 -0.54 -8.83 -9.30
CA ARG A 122 -1.96 -8.71 -9.62
C ARG A 122 -2.82 -8.51 -8.38
N ALA A 123 -2.48 -9.18 -7.26
CA ALA A 123 -3.19 -9.01 -6.00
C ALA A 123 -3.03 -7.58 -5.46
N VAL A 124 -1.80 -7.05 -5.44
CA VAL A 124 -1.51 -5.68 -5.01
C VAL A 124 -2.12 -4.65 -5.96
N LYS A 125 -1.98 -4.86 -7.28
CA LYS A 125 -2.57 -3.97 -8.29
C LYS A 125 -4.08 -3.81 -8.14
N GLY A 126 -4.79 -4.88 -7.78
CA GLY A 126 -6.23 -4.83 -7.51
C GLY A 126 -6.61 -4.04 -6.25
N MET A 127 -5.66 -3.83 -5.33
CA MET A 127 -5.86 -3.08 -4.08
C MET A 127 -5.43 -1.61 -4.19
N LEU A 128 -4.66 -1.26 -5.22
CA LEU A 128 -4.25 0.13 -5.49
C LEU A 128 -5.32 0.87 -6.30
N PRO A 129 -5.39 2.21 -6.21
CA PRO A 129 -6.28 3.03 -7.01
C PRO A 129 -6.11 2.78 -8.51
N GLN A 130 -7.21 2.65 -9.26
CA GLN A 130 -7.19 2.39 -10.71
C GLN A 130 -7.07 3.69 -11.54
N ASN A 131 -6.10 4.53 -11.19
CA ASN A 131 -5.85 5.81 -11.83
C ASN A 131 -4.39 5.96 -12.27
N ARG A 132 -3.99 7.16 -12.71
CA ARG A 132 -2.60 7.45 -13.11
C ARG A 132 -1.62 7.27 -11.94
N LEU A 133 -2.02 7.67 -10.72
CA LEU A 133 -1.20 7.50 -9.50
C LEU A 133 -1.00 6.03 -9.17
N GLY A 134 -2.05 5.21 -9.17
CA GLY A 134 -1.93 3.77 -8.92
C GLY A 134 -1.02 3.06 -9.92
N ARG A 135 -0.99 3.53 -11.19
CA ARG A 135 -0.02 3.05 -12.19
C ARG A 135 1.43 3.46 -11.91
N ALA A 136 1.65 4.59 -11.24
CA ALA A 136 2.97 4.98 -10.76
C ALA A 136 3.35 4.19 -9.49
N MET A 137 2.43 4.01 -8.56
CA MET A 137 2.64 3.27 -7.31
C MET A 137 3.05 1.82 -7.55
N ILE A 138 2.39 1.11 -8.49
CA ILE A 138 2.72 -0.30 -8.77
C ILE A 138 4.15 -0.47 -9.33
N LYS A 139 4.73 0.53 -9.99
CA LYS A 139 6.12 0.49 -10.48
C LYS A 139 7.15 0.44 -9.37
N LYS A 140 6.78 0.90 -8.16
CA LYS A 140 7.62 0.87 -6.95
C LYS A 140 7.64 -0.51 -6.29
N LEU A 141 6.76 -1.43 -6.70
CA LEU A 141 6.77 -2.82 -6.27
C LEU A 141 7.75 -3.63 -7.12
N LYS A 142 8.63 -4.35 -6.45
CA LYS A 142 9.53 -5.34 -7.05
C LYS A 142 9.32 -6.68 -6.37
N VAL A 143 9.05 -7.71 -7.14
CA VAL A 143 8.74 -9.06 -6.61
C VAL A 143 9.75 -10.05 -7.16
N TYR A 144 10.33 -10.88 -6.28
CA TYR A 144 11.30 -11.89 -6.61
C TYR A 144 10.86 -13.28 -6.11
N ARG A 145 11.06 -14.29 -6.95
CA ARG A 145 10.72 -15.68 -6.64
C ARG A 145 11.55 -16.24 -5.49
N GLY A 146 12.85 -15.93 -5.48
CA GLY A 146 13.83 -16.38 -4.48
C GLY A 146 14.05 -15.36 -3.37
N ALA A 147 15.07 -15.62 -2.56
CA ALA A 147 15.49 -14.74 -1.47
C ALA A 147 16.41 -13.59 -1.94
N GLU A 148 17.04 -13.74 -3.11
CA GLU A 148 18.00 -12.79 -3.64
C GLU A 148 17.30 -11.68 -4.42
N HIS A 149 17.81 -10.46 -4.29
CA HIS A 149 17.34 -9.28 -5.03
C HIS A 149 18.50 -8.35 -5.40
N PRO A 150 18.46 -7.64 -6.55
CA PRO A 150 19.54 -6.77 -7.02
C PRO A 150 19.57 -5.38 -6.34
N HIS A 151 18.68 -5.13 -5.36
CA HIS A 151 18.49 -3.80 -4.74
C HIS A 151 19.32 -3.60 -3.46
N GLN A 152 20.50 -4.21 -3.34
CA GLN A 152 21.36 -4.04 -2.16
C GLN A 152 21.91 -2.61 -2.05
N ALA A 153 22.19 -1.97 -3.19
CA ALA A 153 22.70 -0.60 -3.22
C ALA A 153 21.74 0.44 -2.61
N GLN A 154 20.41 0.15 -2.64
CA GLN A 154 19.39 0.99 -2.03
C GLN A 154 19.24 0.80 -0.51
N GLN A 155 19.99 -0.14 0.09
CA GLN A 155 19.95 -0.46 1.52
C GLN A 155 18.53 -0.62 2.09
N PRO A 156 17.70 -1.52 1.51
CA PRO A 156 16.32 -1.65 1.92
C PRO A 156 16.22 -2.19 3.35
N THR A 157 15.34 -1.60 4.15
CA THR A 157 15.09 -2.01 5.54
C THR A 157 14.19 -3.25 5.56
N ALA A 158 14.58 -4.30 6.28
CA ALA A 158 13.75 -5.49 6.45
C ALA A 158 12.52 -5.16 7.32
N MET A 159 11.32 -5.47 6.82
CA MET A 159 10.07 -5.28 7.52
C MET A 159 9.37 -6.62 7.75
N ASN A 160 9.19 -6.99 9.02
CA ASN A 160 8.41 -8.16 9.41
C ASN A 160 6.94 -7.78 9.54
N LEU A 161 6.12 -8.15 8.56
CA LEU A 161 4.69 -7.87 8.56
C LEU A 161 3.88 -8.77 9.52
N ALA A 162 4.49 -9.84 10.05
CA ALA A 162 3.84 -10.80 10.95
C ALA A 162 3.55 -10.23 12.35
N ASN A 163 4.33 -9.27 12.84
CA ASN A 163 4.28 -8.80 14.23
C ASN A 163 3.28 -7.67 14.52
N GLU A 164 2.56 -7.16 13.51
CA GLU A 164 1.58 -6.08 13.72
C GLU A 164 0.15 -6.59 13.96
N GLU A 165 -0.08 -7.91 13.97
CA GLU A 165 -1.40 -8.50 14.22
C GLU A 165 -1.76 -8.59 15.73
N SER A 166 -0.86 -8.17 16.65
CA SER A 166 -1.05 -8.27 18.11
C SER A 166 -1.22 -6.92 18.83
N ARG A 167 -1.63 -5.86 18.11
CA ARG A 167 -1.98 -4.59 18.76
C ARG A 167 -3.39 -4.14 18.39
#